data_1623dcc7a9c78d0914869f6b10a1285d
#
_entry.id   1623dcc7a9c78d0914869f6b10a1285d
#
_cell.length_a   1.000
_cell.length_b   1.000
_cell.length_c   1.000
_cell.angle_alpha   90.00
_cell.angle_beta   90.00
_cell.angle_gamma   90.00
#
_symmetry.space_group_name_H-M   'P 1'
#
loop_
_entity.id
_entity.type
_entity.pdbx_description
1 polymer ?
#
loop_
_entity_poly.entity_id
_entity_poly.type
_entity_poly.pdbx_seq_one_letter_code
_entity_poly.pdbx_strand_id
1 'polypeptide(L)'
;TSCVEVDDSVFVMQHFGPSAVGPIGVLNQMDFNQNVTFTSNCNFPSSCFAPFPASQYTLIPDSLFELRLMGMGLDSIHDGYVLKSNIMNIDSLDISNFGIYDLTGIEGFINMTYLNCSANQIVNLDLSQNSALSYVDCSNNQINNLLFSQKKAQNALKTLNCNQNQISTLDVASKTLLTSLSCDNNILTDLNINNGNNLNFSYFSAINNPGLNCITVDNSTWSANNWPNIDSQCFYSNDCSSVSIDAIYGSTSLSVYPNPTKESISVSVNNYNGNIQTEVFDLVGTQLLNTTKKTISLTDFPSGIYMLKVAYGEHIDLVKVIRE
;
A
#
# COMPACT_ATOMS: atom_id res chain seq x y z
N THR A 1 -1.10 57.51 -6.81
CA THR A 1 -2.01 56.35 -7.04
C THR A 1 -1.16 55.13 -7.19
N SER A 2 -0.93 54.44 -6.13
CA SER A 2 -0.18 53.18 -6.12
C SER A 2 -1.17 52.05 -6.26
N CYS A 3 -1.01 51.21 -7.27
CA CYS A 3 -1.70 49.96 -7.36
C CYS A 3 -1.19 49.06 -6.23
N VAL A 4 -2.10 48.40 -5.50
CA VAL A 4 -1.74 47.37 -4.56
C VAL A 4 -1.65 46.07 -5.38
N GLU A 5 -0.48 45.50 -5.47
CA GLU A 5 -0.30 44.13 -5.95
C GLU A 5 -0.90 43.20 -4.90
N VAL A 6 -1.90 42.44 -5.30
CA VAL A 6 -2.46 41.37 -4.47
C VAL A 6 -1.75 40.12 -4.92
N ASP A 7 -0.86 39.58 -4.10
CA ASP A 7 -0.02 38.42 -4.43
C ASP A 7 -0.83 37.11 -4.66
N ASP A 8 -2.14 37.11 -4.29
CA ASP A 8 -2.96 35.91 -4.48
C ASP A 8 -4.44 36.21 -4.76
N SER A 9 -4.85 36.01 -6.01
CA SER A 9 -6.24 36.09 -6.44
C SER A 9 -7.12 34.97 -5.83
N VAL A 10 -6.54 33.82 -5.49
CA VAL A 10 -7.24 32.69 -4.89
C VAL A 10 -7.56 33.00 -3.43
N PHE A 11 -6.61 33.58 -2.70
CA PHE A 11 -6.83 34.05 -1.34
C PHE A 11 -7.99 35.04 -1.26
N VAL A 12 -8.02 36.04 -2.17
CA VAL A 12 -9.10 37.03 -2.24
C VAL A 12 -10.44 36.37 -2.53
N MET A 13 -10.51 35.39 -3.45
CA MET A 13 -11.76 34.67 -3.76
C MET A 13 -12.23 33.76 -2.63
N GLN A 14 -11.33 33.09 -1.93
CA GLN A 14 -11.68 32.18 -0.82
C GLN A 14 -12.15 32.92 0.44
N HIS A 15 -11.53 34.05 0.77
CA HIS A 15 -11.85 34.77 2.00
C HIS A 15 -12.93 35.84 1.85
N PHE A 16 -13.13 36.36 0.64
CA PHE A 16 -14.07 37.48 0.40
C PHE A 16 -15.21 37.12 -0.55
N GLY A 17 -15.20 35.90 -1.12
CA GLY A 17 -16.22 35.37 -2.04
C GLY A 17 -16.23 36.03 -3.44
N PRO A 18 -16.89 35.38 -4.43
CA PRO A 18 -16.93 35.88 -5.81
C PRO A 18 -17.62 37.24 -6.00
N SER A 19 -18.36 37.68 -5.02
CA SER A 19 -18.99 39.03 -5.01
C SER A 19 -18.07 40.17 -4.59
N ALA A 20 -16.88 39.85 -4.08
CA ALA A 20 -15.89 40.88 -3.70
C ALA A 20 -15.15 41.46 -4.92
N VAL A 21 -15.15 40.71 -6.03
CA VAL A 21 -14.51 41.14 -7.29
C VAL A 21 -15.61 41.40 -8.30
N GLY A 22 -16.08 42.64 -8.36
CA GLY A 22 -17.00 43.06 -9.43
C GLY A 22 -16.30 43.12 -10.78
N PRO A 23 -17.05 43.25 -11.91
CA PRO A 23 -16.49 43.32 -13.26
C PRO A 23 -15.48 44.44 -13.50
N ILE A 24 -15.17 45.25 -12.50
CA ILE A 24 -14.24 46.37 -12.55
C ILE A 24 -13.16 46.28 -11.47
N GLY A 25 -12.96 45.13 -10.79
CA GLY A 25 -11.89 45.01 -9.79
C GLY A 25 -12.02 45.89 -8.56
N VAL A 26 -13.26 46.19 -8.11
CA VAL A 26 -13.50 47.02 -6.92
C VAL A 26 -13.76 46.09 -5.74
N LEU A 27 -12.83 46.10 -4.77
CA LEU A 27 -13.04 45.52 -3.45
C LEU A 27 -14.01 46.42 -2.67
N ASN A 28 -15.27 46.03 -2.53
CA ASN A 28 -16.21 46.75 -1.69
C ASN A 28 -15.99 46.36 -0.22
N GLN A 29 -15.52 47.35 0.54
CA GLN A 29 -15.38 47.41 2.00
C GLN A 29 -14.32 46.49 2.62
N MET A 30 -13.11 46.98 2.65
CA MET A 30 -12.21 46.85 3.81
C MET A 30 -11.85 48.23 4.33
N ASP A 31 -11.77 48.37 5.64
CA ASP A 31 -11.20 49.55 6.32
C ASP A 31 -9.67 49.58 6.12
N PHE A 32 -9.27 49.78 4.86
CA PHE A 32 -7.94 50.28 4.58
C PHE A 32 -7.99 51.81 4.74
N ASN A 33 -7.15 52.33 5.59
CA ASN A 33 -6.95 53.71 5.80
C ASN A 33 -7.10 54.51 4.48
N GLN A 34 -8.13 55.22 4.37
CA GLN A 34 -8.79 56.19 3.50
C GLN A 34 -8.16 56.66 2.18
N ASN A 35 -7.18 56.02 1.56
CA ASN A 35 -6.59 56.56 0.32
C ASN A 35 -6.16 55.51 -0.75
N VAL A 36 -6.75 54.31 -0.79
CA VAL A 36 -6.47 53.35 -1.86
C VAL A 36 -7.60 53.36 -2.88
N THR A 37 -7.36 53.94 -4.04
CA THR A 37 -8.28 53.91 -5.18
C THR A 37 -7.81 52.84 -6.17
N PHE A 38 -8.63 51.80 -6.40
CA PHE A 38 -8.41 50.86 -7.47
C PHE A 38 -8.93 51.47 -8.77
N THR A 39 -8.10 51.64 -9.78
CA THR A 39 -8.51 52.18 -11.07
C THR A 39 -8.52 51.10 -12.13
N SER A 40 -9.52 51.15 -13.03
CA SER A 40 -9.70 50.25 -14.17
C SER A 40 -8.56 50.31 -15.23
N ASN A 41 -7.54 51.11 -15.02
CA ASN A 41 -6.41 51.33 -15.93
C ASN A 41 -5.11 50.66 -15.45
N CYS A 42 -5.15 49.78 -14.47
CA CYS A 42 -3.99 48.92 -14.22
C CYS A 42 -3.90 47.92 -15.38
N ASN A 43 -3.05 48.21 -16.34
CA ASN A 43 -2.62 47.23 -17.33
C ASN A 43 -1.75 46.23 -16.58
N PHE A 44 -2.39 45.22 -16.00
CA PHE A 44 -1.68 44.09 -15.41
C PHE A 44 -0.95 43.37 -16.53
N PRO A 45 0.37 43.36 -16.56
CA PRO A 45 1.05 42.42 -17.43
C PRO A 45 0.54 41.03 -17.03
N SER A 46 0.32 40.15 -18.02
CA SER A 46 -0.12 38.77 -17.80
C SER A 46 0.78 37.95 -16.83
N SER A 47 1.91 38.51 -16.44
CA SER A 47 2.84 38.02 -15.42
C SER A 47 2.44 38.36 -13.96
N CYS A 48 1.47 39.24 -13.72
CA CYS A 48 1.00 39.53 -12.35
C CYS A 48 0.09 38.43 -11.79
N PHE A 49 -0.36 37.52 -12.61
CA PHE A 49 -1.10 36.31 -12.23
C PHE A 49 -0.28 35.04 -12.46
N ALA A 50 1.04 35.15 -12.57
CA ALA A 50 1.86 33.96 -12.60
C ALA A 50 1.71 33.26 -11.24
N PRO A 51 1.29 32.00 -11.21
CA PRO A 51 1.33 31.23 -9.97
C PRO A 51 2.74 31.34 -9.40
N PHE A 52 2.86 31.30 -8.07
CA PHE A 52 4.15 31.28 -7.38
C PHE A 52 5.12 30.36 -8.16
N PRO A 53 6.32 30.85 -8.53
CA PRO A 53 7.19 30.08 -9.36
C PRO A 53 7.49 28.74 -8.68
N ALA A 54 7.09 27.63 -9.29
CA ALA A 54 7.29 26.29 -8.79
C ALA A 54 8.79 25.96 -8.49
N SER A 55 9.70 26.81 -8.97
CA SER A 55 11.10 26.75 -8.63
C SER A 55 11.39 27.18 -7.17
N GLN A 56 10.58 28.08 -6.60
CA GLN A 56 10.80 28.66 -5.26
C GLN A 56 9.78 28.17 -4.22
N TYR A 57 8.56 27.83 -4.66
CA TYR A 57 7.46 27.47 -3.78
C TYR A 57 7.06 25.99 -3.96
N THR A 58 6.52 25.43 -2.90
CA THR A 58 5.87 24.11 -2.87
C THR A 58 4.39 24.34 -2.62
N LEU A 59 3.52 23.71 -3.40
CA LEU A 59 2.07 23.73 -3.24
C LEU A 59 1.68 22.91 -2.00
N ILE A 60 0.84 23.47 -1.14
CA ILE A 60 0.26 22.83 0.05
C ILE A 60 -1.27 23.01 -0.01
N PRO A 61 -2.01 22.14 -0.70
CA PRO A 61 -3.44 22.35 -0.91
C PRO A 61 -4.30 22.09 0.32
N ASP A 62 -3.79 21.33 1.30
CA ASP A 62 -4.50 21.07 2.54
C ASP A 62 -4.30 22.21 3.53
N SER A 63 -5.38 22.94 3.82
CA SER A 63 -5.36 24.09 4.74
C SER A 63 -4.90 23.73 6.15
N LEU A 64 -5.17 22.52 6.64
CA LEU A 64 -4.75 22.10 7.99
C LEU A 64 -3.25 21.75 8.00
N PHE A 65 -2.74 21.18 6.91
CA PHE A 65 -1.31 20.98 6.75
C PHE A 65 -0.58 22.32 6.72
N GLU A 66 -1.03 23.28 5.90
CA GLU A 66 -0.46 24.62 5.84
C GLU A 66 -0.52 25.33 7.20
N LEU A 67 -1.68 25.34 7.87
CA LEU A 67 -1.82 25.92 9.23
C LEU A 67 -0.84 25.29 10.23
N ARG A 68 -0.58 23.99 10.09
CA ARG A 68 0.43 23.31 10.93
C ARG A 68 1.83 23.82 10.63
N LEU A 69 2.19 24.00 9.35
CA LEU A 69 3.48 24.59 8.95
C LEU A 69 3.63 26.03 9.46
N MET A 70 2.57 26.82 9.40
CA MET A 70 2.52 28.16 9.99
C MET A 70 2.75 28.11 11.50
N GLY A 71 2.10 27.21 12.21
CA GLY A 71 2.28 27.02 13.65
C GLY A 71 3.70 26.60 14.04
N MET A 72 4.45 26.00 13.11
CA MET A 72 5.86 25.65 13.27
C MET A 72 6.81 26.79 12.85
N GLY A 73 6.29 27.90 12.32
CA GLY A 73 7.08 29.02 11.81
C GLY A 73 7.77 28.75 10.47
N LEU A 74 7.34 27.73 9.74
CA LEU A 74 7.87 27.37 8.43
C LEU A 74 7.18 28.14 7.31
N ASP A 75 6.01 28.69 7.61
CA ASP A 75 5.23 29.56 6.75
C ASP A 75 4.66 30.75 7.54
N SER A 76 4.32 31.82 6.83
CA SER A 76 3.78 33.05 7.43
C SER A 76 2.46 33.50 6.81
N ILE A 77 2.07 32.94 5.69
CA ILE A 77 0.89 33.31 4.91
C ILE A 77 0.10 32.05 4.60
N HIS A 78 -1.20 32.07 4.85
CA HIS A 78 -2.11 30.98 4.53
C HIS A 78 -2.61 31.16 3.08
N ASP A 79 -1.84 30.71 2.11
CA ASP A 79 -2.07 30.96 0.69
C ASP A 79 -1.97 29.69 -0.20
N GLY A 80 -1.82 28.52 0.42
CA GLY A 80 -1.69 27.22 -0.27
C GLY A 80 -0.27 26.93 -0.75
N TYR A 81 0.73 27.72 -0.32
CA TYR A 81 2.12 27.57 -0.74
C TYR A 81 3.09 27.81 0.42
N VAL A 82 4.22 27.13 0.36
CA VAL A 82 5.34 27.35 1.29
C VAL A 82 6.64 27.57 0.51
N LEU A 83 7.52 28.45 1.00
CA LEU A 83 8.85 28.63 0.42
C LEU A 83 9.69 27.35 0.59
N LYS A 84 10.23 26.84 -0.49
CA LYS A 84 11.12 25.65 -0.47
C LYS A 84 12.32 25.82 0.46
N SER A 85 12.88 27.03 0.51
CA SER A 85 14.00 27.33 1.41
C SER A 85 13.67 27.13 2.88
N ASN A 86 12.41 27.25 3.28
CA ASN A 86 11.97 27.10 4.66
C ASN A 86 11.82 25.64 5.07
N ILE A 87 11.51 24.75 4.09
CA ILE A 87 11.18 23.36 4.36
C ILE A 87 12.27 22.38 3.95
N MET A 88 13.12 22.72 2.98
CA MET A 88 14.11 21.79 2.41
C MET A 88 15.15 21.27 3.42
N ASN A 89 15.42 22.03 4.49
CA ASN A 89 16.39 21.68 5.53
C ASN A 89 15.75 21.13 6.82
N ILE A 90 14.44 20.94 6.83
CA ILE A 90 13.75 20.33 7.96
C ILE A 90 14.09 18.85 7.99
N ASP A 91 14.62 18.37 9.11
CA ASP A 91 14.99 16.98 9.35
C ASP A 91 13.92 16.19 10.10
N SER A 92 13.04 16.87 10.84
CA SER A 92 11.98 16.28 11.66
C SER A 92 10.67 17.02 11.48
N LEU A 93 9.61 16.29 11.11
CA LEU A 93 8.28 16.83 10.92
C LEU A 93 7.26 16.01 11.73
N ASP A 94 6.63 16.65 12.72
CA ASP A 94 5.49 16.08 13.45
C ASP A 94 4.22 16.89 13.14
N ILE A 95 3.35 16.26 12.38
CA ILE A 95 2.05 16.77 11.94
C ILE A 95 0.93 15.85 12.37
N SER A 96 1.14 15.10 13.46
CA SER A 96 0.15 14.14 13.98
C SER A 96 -1.07 14.83 14.58
N ASN A 97 -2.24 14.20 14.43
CA ASN A 97 -3.51 14.62 15.07
C ASN A 97 -3.99 16.05 14.70
N PHE A 98 -3.86 16.42 13.44
CA PHE A 98 -4.31 17.73 12.91
C PHE A 98 -5.54 17.63 11.98
N GLY A 99 -6.01 16.41 11.66
CA GLY A 99 -7.13 16.21 10.75
C GLY A 99 -6.78 16.40 9.28
N ILE A 100 -5.50 16.38 8.94
CA ILE A 100 -4.96 16.53 7.59
C ILE A 100 -5.44 15.36 6.71
N TYR A 101 -5.87 15.66 5.47
CA TYR A 101 -6.32 14.65 4.53
C TYR A 101 -5.44 14.53 3.27
N ASP A 102 -4.63 15.56 2.98
CA ASP A 102 -3.74 15.60 1.82
C ASP A 102 -2.35 16.12 2.22
N LEU A 103 -1.32 15.32 1.96
CA LEU A 103 0.08 15.70 2.20
C LEU A 103 0.82 16.08 0.91
N THR A 104 0.12 16.50 -0.14
CA THR A 104 0.74 17.13 -1.30
C THR A 104 1.65 18.28 -0.83
N GLY A 105 2.89 18.29 -1.31
CA GLY A 105 3.94 19.21 -0.84
C GLY A 105 4.96 18.56 0.10
N ILE A 106 4.68 17.37 0.65
CA ILE A 106 5.62 16.62 1.50
C ILE A 106 6.93 16.31 0.77
N GLU A 107 6.89 16.20 -0.57
CA GLU A 107 8.05 15.98 -1.41
C GLU A 107 9.07 17.12 -1.36
N GLY A 108 8.66 18.32 -0.92
CA GLY A 108 9.53 19.47 -0.71
C GLY A 108 10.47 19.32 0.50
N PHE A 109 10.16 18.44 1.44
CA PHE A 109 10.96 18.16 2.65
C PHE A 109 12.07 17.13 2.33
N ILE A 110 12.99 17.49 1.44
CA ILE A 110 13.96 16.57 0.82
C ILE A 110 14.99 15.98 1.79
N ASN A 111 15.29 16.68 2.88
CA ASN A 111 16.26 16.24 3.89
C ASN A 111 15.61 15.63 5.14
N MET A 112 14.29 15.48 5.14
CA MET A 112 13.54 14.96 6.27
C MET A 112 13.92 13.51 6.58
N THR A 113 14.31 13.25 7.83
CA THR A 113 14.68 11.93 8.34
C THR A 113 13.62 11.31 9.24
N TYR A 114 12.76 12.13 9.84
CA TYR A 114 11.68 11.73 10.73
C TYR A 114 10.35 12.36 10.28
N LEU A 115 9.35 11.51 10.09
CA LEU A 115 7.95 11.92 9.81
C LEU A 115 7.00 11.22 10.78
N ASN A 116 6.22 12.02 11.50
CA ASN A 116 5.03 11.56 12.21
C ASN A 116 3.80 12.28 11.63
N CYS A 117 3.01 11.56 10.86
CA CYS A 117 1.73 12.02 10.32
C CYS A 117 0.55 11.16 10.83
N SER A 118 0.74 10.50 11.98
CA SER A 118 -0.28 9.63 12.58
C SER A 118 -1.53 10.39 13.01
N ALA A 119 -2.64 9.65 13.20
CA ALA A 119 -3.92 10.18 13.66
C ALA A 119 -4.45 11.35 12.81
N ASN A 120 -4.42 11.20 11.50
CA ASN A 120 -4.96 12.13 10.51
C ASN A 120 -6.04 11.44 9.65
N GLN A 121 -6.38 12.01 8.49
CA GLN A 121 -7.38 11.48 7.56
C GLN A 121 -6.79 11.22 6.17
N ILE A 122 -5.48 10.96 6.10
CA ILE A 122 -4.71 10.81 4.87
C ILE A 122 -5.17 9.54 4.14
N VAL A 123 -5.46 9.67 2.83
CA VAL A 123 -5.88 8.54 1.99
C VAL A 123 -4.75 8.04 1.10
N ASN A 124 -3.94 8.96 0.56
CA ASN A 124 -2.78 8.66 -0.26
C ASN A 124 -1.54 9.28 0.36
N LEU A 125 -0.47 8.49 0.47
CA LEU A 125 0.80 8.99 1.01
C LEU A 125 1.94 8.58 0.07
N ASP A 126 2.48 9.56 -0.65
CA ASP A 126 3.64 9.37 -1.54
C ASP A 126 4.91 9.95 -0.90
N LEU A 127 5.77 9.06 -0.42
CA LEU A 127 7.08 9.37 0.15
C LEU A 127 8.24 9.01 -0.79
N SER A 128 7.95 8.86 -2.09
CA SER A 128 8.95 8.42 -3.08
C SER A 128 10.11 9.41 -3.25
N GLN A 129 9.91 10.69 -2.93
CA GLN A 129 10.92 11.73 -3.01
C GLN A 129 11.66 11.96 -1.69
N ASN A 130 11.13 11.50 -0.56
CA ASN A 130 11.68 11.70 0.78
C ASN A 130 12.70 10.59 1.12
N SER A 131 13.76 10.49 0.33
CA SER A 131 14.72 9.37 0.37
C SER A 131 15.58 9.31 1.64
N ALA A 132 15.65 10.41 2.39
CA ALA A 132 16.39 10.50 3.65
C ALA A 132 15.61 9.93 4.86
N LEU A 133 14.30 9.65 4.73
CA LEU A 133 13.46 9.17 5.81
C LEU A 133 14.01 7.89 6.43
N SER A 134 14.25 7.94 7.73
CA SER A 134 14.66 6.81 8.56
C SER A 134 13.55 6.31 9.48
N TYR A 135 12.63 7.18 9.85
CA TYR A 135 11.46 6.88 10.68
C TYR A 135 10.20 7.45 10.04
N VAL A 136 9.18 6.63 9.92
CA VAL A 136 7.83 7.02 9.46
C VAL A 136 6.80 6.42 10.40
N ASP A 137 5.97 7.27 10.99
CA ASP A 137 4.71 6.89 11.62
C ASP A 137 3.55 7.53 10.84
N CYS A 138 2.80 6.72 10.13
CA CYS A 138 1.59 7.10 9.41
C CYS A 138 0.37 6.32 9.91
N SER A 139 0.43 5.82 11.15
CA SER A 139 -0.64 5.03 11.75
C SER A 139 -1.92 5.85 11.97
N ASN A 140 -3.05 5.15 12.14
CA ASN A 140 -4.36 5.77 12.40
C ASN A 140 -4.73 6.81 11.31
N ASN A 141 -4.76 6.37 10.07
CA ASN A 141 -5.18 7.13 8.90
C ASN A 141 -6.18 6.31 8.05
N GLN A 142 -6.43 6.73 6.83
CA GLN A 142 -7.26 6.02 5.85
C GLN A 142 -6.43 5.60 4.63
N ILE A 143 -5.11 5.39 4.81
CA ILE A 143 -4.17 5.18 3.71
C ILE A 143 -4.48 3.85 3.03
N ASN A 144 -4.79 3.94 1.74
CA ASN A 144 -4.93 2.78 0.86
C ASN A 144 -3.76 2.67 -0.15
N ASN A 145 -3.04 3.77 -0.36
CA ASN A 145 -1.88 3.84 -1.25
C ASN A 145 -0.70 4.47 -0.51
N LEU A 146 0.30 3.66 -0.18
CA LEU A 146 1.54 4.08 0.48
C LEU A 146 2.72 3.81 -0.45
N LEU A 147 3.38 4.87 -0.91
CA LEU A 147 4.45 4.78 -1.88
C LEU A 147 5.79 5.22 -1.30
N PHE A 148 6.81 4.44 -1.59
CA PHE A 148 8.21 4.75 -1.28
C PHE A 148 9.06 4.68 -2.54
N SER A 149 10.22 5.36 -2.55
CA SER A 149 11.22 5.18 -3.61
C SER A 149 11.63 3.71 -3.71
N GLN A 150 11.58 3.15 -4.90
CA GLN A 150 12.02 1.77 -5.17
C GLN A 150 13.53 1.67 -5.43
N LYS A 151 14.26 2.79 -5.38
CA LYS A 151 15.71 2.82 -5.59
C LYS A 151 16.43 2.34 -4.34
N LYS A 152 17.11 1.19 -4.40
CA LYS A 152 17.89 0.64 -3.26
C LYS A 152 18.97 1.61 -2.73
N ALA A 153 19.54 2.44 -3.61
CA ALA A 153 20.56 3.42 -3.21
C ALA A 153 20.00 4.63 -2.42
N GLN A 154 18.68 4.82 -2.41
CA GLN A 154 17.99 5.91 -1.70
C GLN A 154 17.09 5.29 -0.62
N ASN A 155 17.70 4.62 0.35
CA ASN A 155 16.98 3.85 1.33
C ASN A 155 17.60 4.04 2.70
N ALA A 156 17.03 4.95 3.48
CA ALA A 156 17.44 5.19 4.87
C ALA A 156 16.44 4.60 5.88
N LEU A 157 15.27 4.09 5.41
CA LEU A 157 14.15 3.70 6.26
C LEU A 157 14.52 2.54 7.18
N LYS A 158 14.41 2.78 8.49
CA LYS A 158 14.67 1.83 9.57
C LYS A 158 13.42 1.43 10.31
N THR A 159 12.47 2.35 10.46
CA THR A 159 11.21 2.13 11.19
C THR A 159 10.03 2.59 10.37
N LEU A 160 9.05 1.72 10.19
CA LEU A 160 7.75 2.02 9.58
C LEU A 160 6.64 1.54 10.51
N ASN A 161 5.80 2.48 10.94
CA ASN A 161 4.52 2.22 11.57
C ASN A 161 3.39 2.69 10.64
N CYS A 162 2.64 1.76 10.07
CA CYS A 162 1.48 2.02 9.23
C CYS A 162 0.22 1.32 9.74
N ASN A 163 0.13 1.10 11.06
CA ASN A 163 -1.01 0.47 11.70
C ASN A 163 -2.31 1.24 11.48
N GLN A 164 -3.44 0.52 11.50
CA GLN A 164 -4.79 1.12 11.44
C GLN A 164 -4.94 2.01 10.20
N ASN A 165 -4.87 1.38 9.04
CA ASN A 165 -5.04 1.97 7.72
C ASN A 165 -5.90 1.03 6.83
N GLN A 166 -5.94 1.29 5.52
CA GLN A 166 -6.66 0.50 4.52
C GLN A 166 -5.71 -0.06 3.45
N ILE A 167 -4.47 -0.36 3.85
CA ILE A 167 -3.43 -0.84 2.93
C ILE A 167 -3.75 -2.29 2.54
N SER A 168 -3.84 -2.55 1.23
CA SER A 168 -4.09 -3.90 0.70
C SER A 168 -2.81 -4.64 0.30
N THR A 169 -1.78 -3.91 -0.09
CA THR A 169 -0.47 -4.46 -0.48
C THR A 169 0.65 -3.61 0.07
N LEU A 170 1.70 -4.24 0.60
CA LEU A 170 2.87 -3.55 1.12
C LEU A 170 4.14 -4.27 0.68
N ASP A 171 4.96 -3.59 -0.14
CA ASP A 171 6.25 -4.09 -0.57
C ASP A 171 7.39 -3.22 -0.01
N VAL A 172 8.15 -3.80 0.91
CA VAL A 172 9.33 -3.18 1.52
C VAL A 172 10.64 -3.91 1.17
N ALA A 173 10.65 -4.75 0.11
CA ALA A 173 11.82 -5.49 -0.33
C ALA A 173 13.00 -4.58 -0.72
N SER A 174 12.73 -3.35 -1.17
CA SER A 174 13.79 -2.37 -1.44
C SER A 174 14.39 -1.73 -0.17
N LYS A 175 13.79 -1.91 1.02
CA LYS A 175 14.14 -1.24 2.28
C LYS A 175 15.15 -2.04 3.09
N THR A 176 16.37 -2.15 2.57
CA THR A 176 17.45 -3.00 3.12
C THR A 176 17.96 -2.61 4.51
N LEU A 177 17.58 -1.43 5.02
CA LEU A 177 17.94 -0.98 6.38
C LEU A 177 16.76 -1.06 7.36
N LEU A 178 15.58 -1.53 6.90
CA LEU A 178 14.40 -1.66 7.75
C LEU A 178 14.65 -2.71 8.84
N THR A 179 14.38 -2.32 10.09
CA THR A 179 14.56 -3.15 11.29
C THR A 179 13.33 -3.16 12.20
N SER A 180 12.33 -2.34 11.89
CA SER A 180 11.07 -2.29 12.63
C SER A 180 9.91 -2.02 11.67
N LEU A 181 8.95 -2.93 11.63
CA LEU A 181 7.73 -2.82 10.83
C LEU A 181 6.51 -3.17 11.68
N SER A 182 5.53 -2.27 11.68
CA SER A 182 4.21 -2.50 12.25
C SER A 182 3.16 -2.14 11.21
N CYS A 183 2.36 -3.13 10.79
CA CYS A 183 1.31 -2.97 9.79
C CYS A 183 -0.01 -3.64 10.23
N ASP A 184 -0.27 -3.63 11.54
CA ASP A 184 -1.48 -4.19 12.14
C ASP A 184 -2.74 -3.44 11.71
N ASN A 185 -3.89 -4.13 11.75
CA ASN A 185 -5.19 -3.53 11.47
C ASN A 185 -5.23 -2.85 10.10
N ASN A 186 -4.92 -3.60 9.07
CA ASN A 186 -5.03 -3.23 7.67
C ASN A 186 -5.90 -4.26 6.91
N ILE A 187 -5.95 -4.15 5.59
CA ILE A 187 -6.63 -5.11 4.72
C ILE A 187 -5.64 -5.82 3.80
N LEU A 188 -4.42 -6.08 4.32
CA LEU A 188 -3.35 -6.69 3.53
C LEU A 188 -3.78 -8.05 2.97
N THR A 189 -3.48 -8.26 1.70
CA THR A 189 -3.54 -9.53 0.99
C THR A 189 -2.15 -9.98 0.51
N ASP A 190 -1.23 -9.02 0.41
CA ASP A 190 0.16 -9.24 0.01
C ASP A 190 1.10 -8.40 0.88
N LEU A 191 2.12 -9.05 1.45
CA LEU A 191 3.17 -8.41 2.25
C LEU A 191 4.53 -9.00 1.88
N ASN A 192 5.39 -8.17 1.29
CA ASN A 192 6.74 -8.55 0.89
C ASN A 192 7.80 -7.83 1.73
N ILE A 193 8.49 -8.59 2.59
CA ILE A 193 9.62 -8.14 3.44
C ILE A 193 10.94 -8.85 3.10
N ASN A 194 11.05 -9.42 1.91
CA ASN A 194 12.30 -10.04 1.44
C ASN A 194 13.32 -8.94 1.09
N ASN A 195 13.82 -8.24 2.13
CA ASN A 195 14.68 -7.07 2.01
C ASN A 195 16.17 -7.35 2.31
N GLY A 196 16.53 -8.59 2.59
CA GLY A 196 17.88 -9.01 2.93
C GLY A 196 18.30 -8.68 4.38
N ASN A 197 17.37 -8.22 5.24
CA ASN A 197 17.69 -7.72 6.58
C ASN A 197 16.85 -8.35 7.71
N ASN A 198 16.05 -9.38 7.43
CA ASN A 198 15.10 -9.94 8.40
C ASN A 198 15.75 -10.36 9.72
N LEU A 199 17.00 -10.83 9.70
CA LEU A 199 17.75 -11.25 10.90
C LEU A 199 18.03 -10.09 11.88
N ASN A 200 17.97 -8.85 11.41
CA ASN A 200 18.25 -7.65 12.20
C ASN A 200 16.97 -6.93 12.65
N PHE A 201 15.78 -7.51 12.37
CA PHE A 201 14.55 -6.91 12.85
C PHE A 201 14.44 -6.96 14.37
N SER A 202 14.24 -5.80 14.97
CA SER A 202 13.96 -5.66 16.40
C SER A 202 12.46 -5.77 16.71
N TYR A 203 11.60 -5.49 15.73
CA TYR A 203 10.14 -5.58 15.87
C TYR A 203 9.45 -5.86 14.53
N PHE A 204 8.51 -6.81 14.54
CA PHE A 204 7.61 -7.08 13.43
C PHE A 204 6.21 -7.43 13.95
N SER A 205 5.17 -6.82 13.36
CA SER A 205 3.78 -7.15 13.62
C SER A 205 2.91 -6.90 12.39
N ALA A 206 2.02 -7.85 12.08
CA ALA A 206 1.05 -7.80 10.98
C ALA A 206 -0.29 -8.42 11.38
N ILE A 207 -0.74 -8.21 12.63
CA ILE A 207 -1.97 -8.76 13.21
C ILE A 207 -3.19 -8.01 12.66
N ASN A 208 -4.35 -8.69 12.62
CA ASN A 208 -5.61 -8.15 12.12
C ASN A 208 -5.52 -7.72 10.64
N ASN A 209 -4.99 -8.62 9.81
CA ASN A 209 -5.02 -8.55 8.36
C ASN A 209 -5.72 -9.81 7.81
N PRO A 210 -7.05 -9.90 7.85
CA PRO A 210 -7.78 -11.15 7.64
C PRO A 210 -7.61 -11.74 6.23
N GLY A 211 -7.20 -10.94 5.26
CA GLY A 211 -6.90 -11.37 3.89
C GLY A 211 -5.47 -11.86 3.68
N LEU A 212 -4.56 -11.65 4.66
CA LEU A 212 -3.15 -12.01 4.53
C LEU A 212 -2.94 -13.48 4.92
N ASN A 213 -2.55 -14.28 3.95
CA ASN A 213 -2.29 -15.70 4.16
C ASN A 213 -0.80 -16.03 4.12
N CYS A 214 -0.02 -15.32 3.32
CA CYS A 214 1.42 -15.58 3.13
C CYS A 214 2.20 -14.27 3.20
N ILE A 215 3.34 -14.29 3.91
CA ILE A 215 4.30 -13.17 3.99
C ILE A 215 5.61 -13.60 3.35
N THR A 216 6.03 -12.86 2.32
CA THR A 216 7.31 -13.11 1.66
C THR A 216 8.46 -12.57 2.50
N VAL A 217 9.43 -13.42 2.84
CA VAL A 217 10.55 -13.14 3.75
C VAL A 217 11.87 -13.71 3.21
N ASP A 218 13.00 -13.26 3.78
CA ASP A 218 14.34 -13.76 3.43
C ASP A 218 14.53 -15.23 3.85
N ASN A 219 14.03 -15.60 5.03
CA ASN A 219 14.17 -16.94 5.62
C ASN A 219 12.89 -17.28 6.42
N SER A 220 12.04 -18.08 5.80
CA SER A 220 10.74 -18.46 6.37
C SER A 220 10.86 -19.25 7.67
N THR A 221 11.84 -20.14 7.79
CA THR A 221 12.08 -20.92 9.01
C THR A 221 12.48 -20.03 10.19
N TRP A 222 13.39 -19.07 9.94
CA TRP A 222 13.81 -18.14 10.98
C TRP A 222 12.66 -17.22 11.38
N SER A 223 11.93 -16.65 10.40
CA SER A 223 10.81 -15.73 10.65
C SER A 223 9.71 -16.39 11.46
N ALA A 224 9.36 -17.65 11.17
CA ALA A 224 8.35 -18.42 11.91
C ALA A 224 8.73 -18.63 13.39
N ASN A 225 10.03 -18.71 13.69
CA ASN A 225 10.51 -18.92 15.06
C ASN A 225 10.69 -17.60 15.85
N ASN A 226 10.79 -16.47 15.18
CA ASN A 226 11.15 -15.20 15.81
C ASN A 226 10.07 -14.11 15.72
N TRP A 227 9.11 -14.23 14.80
CA TRP A 227 8.06 -13.23 14.60
C TRP A 227 6.66 -13.83 14.86
N PRO A 228 6.19 -13.85 16.12
CA PRO A 228 4.92 -14.47 16.47
C PRO A 228 3.69 -13.60 16.17
N ASN A 229 3.87 -12.32 15.85
CA ASN A 229 2.76 -11.35 15.74
C ASN A 229 2.18 -11.33 14.32
N ILE A 230 1.53 -12.42 13.94
CA ILE A 230 0.73 -12.56 12.71
C ILE A 230 -0.58 -13.25 13.01
N ASP A 231 -1.55 -13.15 12.12
CA ASP A 231 -2.82 -13.86 12.23
C ASP A 231 -2.65 -15.36 12.04
N SER A 232 -3.52 -16.16 12.66
CA SER A 232 -3.39 -17.62 12.71
C SER A 232 -3.46 -18.31 11.36
N GLN A 233 -4.09 -17.68 10.35
CA GLN A 233 -4.13 -18.18 8.97
C GLN A 233 -2.86 -17.87 8.17
N CYS A 234 -1.99 -17.00 8.71
CA CYS A 234 -0.83 -16.47 8.01
C CYS A 234 0.41 -17.35 8.23
N PHE A 235 1.24 -17.50 7.22
CA PHE A 235 2.54 -18.17 7.32
C PHE A 235 3.62 -17.42 6.55
N TYR A 236 4.88 -17.77 6.80
CA TYR A 236 6.04 -17.19 6.13
C TYR A 236 6.53 -18.08 4.99
N SER A 237 6.88 -17.49 3.85
CA SER A 237 7.49 -18.16 2.72
C SER A 237 8.63 -17.32 2.13
N ASN A 238 9.61 -17.99 1.53
CA ASN A 238 10.64 -17.29 0.75
C ASN A 238 10.08 -16.81 -0.61
N ASP A 239 8.96 -17.39 -1.04
CA ASP A 239 8.24 -17.04 -2.26
C ASP A 239 6.75 -17.33 -2.08
N CYS A 240 5.93 -16.29 -1.93
CA CYS A 240 4.48 -16.41 -1.84
C CYS A 240 3.80 -16.49 -3.23
N SER A 241 4.50 -16.16 -4.31
CA SER A 241 3.95 -16.23 -5.67
C SER A 241 3.69 -17.65 -6.14
N SER A 242 4.42 -18.61 -5.56
CA SER A 242 4.30 -20.03 -5.84
C SER A 242 3.32 -20.78 -4.93
N VAL A 243 2.65 -20.04 -4.01
CA VAL A 243 1.69 -20.65 -3.09
C VAL A 243 0.39 -20.92 -3.84
N SER A 244 0.29 -22.13 -4.40
CA SER A 244 -1.00 -22.69 -4.75
C SER A 244 -1.75 -23.06 -3.46
N ILE A 245 -3.08 -23.20 -3.53
CA ILE A 245 -3.96 -23.60 -2.41
C ILE A 245 -3.45 -24.81 -1.62
N ASP A 246 -2.54 -25.59 -2.21
CA ASP A 246 -1.92 -26.80 -1.63
C ASP A 246 -0.98 -26.52 -0.42
N ALA A 247 -0.50 -25.29 -0.21
CA ALA A 247 0.45 -25.00 0.87
C ALA A 247 -0.21 -24.66 2.22
N ILE A 248 -1.51 -24.41 2.24
CA ILE A 248 -2.27 -24.05 3.47
C ILE A 248 -2.52 -25.26 4.37
N TYR A 249 -2.46 -26.47 3.81
CA TYR A 249 -2.63 -27.73 4.55
C TYR A 249 -1.35 -28.54 4.47
N GLY A 250 -0.53 -28.49 5.49
CA GLY A 250 0.75 -29.19 5.65
C GLY A 250 0.97 -30.38 4.69
N SER A 251 1.70 -30.13 3.64
CA SER A 251 2.32 -31.02 2.64
C SER A 251 1.69 -32.41 2.39
N THR A 252 0.38 -32.50 2.30
CA THR A 252 -0.26 -33.68 1.66
C THR A 252 -0.39 -33.38 0.17
N SER A 253 0.54 -33.78 -0.67
CA SER A 253 0.43 -33.59 -2.11
C SER A 253 -0.20 -34.83 -2.74
N LEU A 254 -1.37 -34.62 -3.36
CA LEU A 254 -1.99 -35.63 -4.21
C LEU A 254 -1.20 -35.78 -5.51
N SER A 255 -0.84 -37.02 -5.84
CA SER A 255 -0.17 -37.36 -7.09
C SER A 255 -0.99 -38.41 -7.84
N VAL A 256 -1.26 -38.13 -9.12
CA VAL A 256 -1.96 -39.04 -10.02
C VAL A 256 -1.10 -39.26 -11.27
N TYR A 257 -0.56 -40.45 -11.43
CA TYR A 257 0.33 -40.76 -12.55
C TYR A 257 0.20 -42.21 -13.04
N PRO A 258 0.55 -42.50 -14.27
CA PRO A 258 0.85 -41.57 -15.35
C PRO A 258 -0.39 -40.78 -15.80
N ASN A 259 -0.20 -39.55 -16.17
CA ASN A 259 -1.24 -38.71 -16.75
C ASN A 259 -0.59 -37.83 -17.85
N PRO A 260 -0.85 -38.09 -19.14
CA PRO A 260 -1.80 -39.08 -19.73
C PRO A 260 -1.48 -40.54 -19.47
N THR A 261 -2.50 -41.40 -19.62
CA THR A 261 -2.37 -42.84 -19.45
C THR A 261 -3.06 -43.65 -20.58
N LYS A 262 -2.55 -44.84 -20.84
CA LYS A 262 -3.19 -45.81 -21.77
C LYS A 262 -4.00 -46.89 -21.06
N GLU A 263 -3.65 -47.20 -19.81
CA GLU A 263 -4.21 -48.37 -19.11
C GLU A 263 -4.70 -48.02 -17.70
N SER A 264 -3.84 -47.55 -16.84
CA SER A 264 -4.16 -47.34 -15.44
C SER A 264 -3.42 -46.12 -14.87
N ILE A 265 -3.95 -45.59 -13.79
CA ILE A 265 -3.34 -44.52 -12.98
C ILE A 265 -3.13 -44.96 -11.56
N SER A 266 -2.11 -44.44 -10.91
CA SER A 266 -1.88 -44.57 -9.49
C SER A 266 -2.21 -43.27 -8.79
N VAL A 267 -2.98 -43.34 -7.71
CA VAL A 267 -3.36 -42.21 -6.83
C VAL A 267 -2.59 -42.38 -5.53
N SER A 268 -1.79 -41.41 -5.18
CA SER A 268 -1.03 -41.37 -3.92
C SER A 268 -1.09 -40.00 -3.29
N VAL A 269 -1.11 -39.94 -1.96
CA VAL A 269 -1.08 -38.74 -1.19
C VAL A 269 0.14 -38.79 -0.27
N ASN A 270 1.08 -37.87 -0.46
CA ASN A 270 2.29 -37.83 0.36
C ASN A 270 1.91 -37.47 1.81
N ASN A 271 2.60 -38.10 2.75
CA ASN A 271 2.39 -37.93 4.20
C ASN A 271 0.97 -38.28 4.69
N TYR A 272 0.20 -39.10 3.94
CA TYR A 272 -1.12 -39.55 4.34
C TYR A 272 -1.20 -41.10 4.28
N ASN A 273 -1.48 -41.71 5.43
CA ASN A 273 -1.56 -43.17 5.57
C ASN A 273 -3.01 -43.70 5.73
N GLY A 274 -4.00 -42.81 5.64
CA GLY A 274 -5.41 -43.16 5.76
C GLY A 274 -6.02 -43.67 4.47
N ASN A 275 -7.33 -43.93 4.49
CA ASN A 275 -8.08 -44.36 3.33
C ASN A 275 -8.24 -43.22 2.31
N ILE A 276 -7.93 -43.55 1.04
CA ILE A 276 -8.19 -42.66 -0.10
C ILE A 276 -9.41 -43.19 -0.83
N GLN A 277 -10.41 -42.38 -1.10
CA GLN A 277 -11.57 -42.71 -1.91
C GLN A 277 -11.50 -41.88 -3.20
N THR A 278 -11.63 -42.60 -4.34
CA THR A 278 -11.58 -41.92 -5.65
C THR A 278 -12.86 -42.22 -6.42
N GLU A 279 -13.51 -41.19 -6.89
CA GLU A 279 -14.65 -41.24 -7.80
C GLU A 279 -14.19 -40.72 -9.17
N VAL A 280 -14.54 -41.44 -10.25
CA VAL A 280 -14.20 -41.07 -11.63
C VAL A 280 -15.46 -40.62 -12.34
N PHE A 281 -15.41 -39.46 -12.98
CA PHE A 281 -16.50 -38.85 -13.71
C PHE A 281 -16.14 -38.59 -15.18
N ASP A 282 -17.09 -38.68 -16.06
CA ASP A 282 -16.98 -38.13 -17.42
C ASP A 282 -17.13 -36.62 -17.43
N LEU A 283 -16.98 -35.98 -18.60
CA LEU A 283 -17.09 -34.54 -18.76
C LEU A 283 -18.52 -33.99 -18.58
N VAL A 284 -19.54 -34.83 -18.59
CA VAL A 284 -20.93 -34.42 -18.35
C VAL A 284 -21.35 -34.64 -16.89
N GLY A 285 -20.40 -35.12 -16.05
CA GLY A 285 -20.61 -35.31 -14.62
C GLY A 285 -21.23 -36.66 -14.24
N THR A 286 -21.25 -37.64 -15.15
CA THR A 286 -21.70 -38.99 -14.81
C THR A 286 -20.61 -39.75 -14.05
N GLN A 287 -20.93 -40.25 -12.87
CA GLN A 287 -19.99 -41.10 -12.11
C GLN A 287 -19.84 -42.46 -12.77
N LEU A 288 -18.62 -42.76 -13.18
CA LEU A 288 -18.28 -44.03 -13.87
C LEU A 288 -17.70 -45.07 -12.93
N LEU A 289 -17.00 -44.64 -11.89
CA LEU A 289 -16.34 -45.52 -10.92
C LEU A 289 -16.27 -44.87 -9.55
N ASN A 290 -16.38 -45.70 -8.50
CA ASN A 290 -16.07 -45.30 -7.13
C ASN A 290 -15.21 -46.41 -6.49
N THR A 291 -14.03 -46.08 -5.97
CA THR A 291 -13.08 -47.10 -5.49
C THR A 291 -12.16 -46.51 -4.39
N THR A 292 -11.68 -47.38 -3.52
CA THR A 292 -10.62 -47.09 -2.54
C THR A 292 -9.25 -47.65 -2.95
N LYS A 293 -9.17 -48.27 -4.14
CA LYS A 293 -7.89 -48.80 -4.67
C LYS A 293 -6.99 -47.63 -5.09
N LYS A 294 -5.71 -47.73 -4.73
CA LYS A 294 -4.68 -46.76 -5.14
C LYS A 294 -4.33 -46.82 -6.61
N THR A 295 -4.55 -47.99 -7.27
CA THR A 295 -4.37 -48.16 -8.71
C THR A 295 -5.73 -48.39 -9.36
N ILE A 296 -6.05 -47.53 -10.33
CA ILE A 296 -7.35 -47.50 -11.01
C ILE A 296 -7.14 -47.82 -12.48
N SER A 297 -7.77 -48.89 -12.96
CA SER A 297 -7.79 -49.22 -14.38
C SER A 297 -8.76 -48.35 -15.12
N LEU A 298 -8.33 -47.79 -16.24
CA LEU A 298 -9.15 -47.03 -17.19
C LEU A 298 -9.29 -47.76 -18.53
N THR A 299 -8.87 -49.02 -18.62
CA THR A 299 -8.89 -49.80 -19.88
C THR A 299 -10.28 -49.94 -20.47
N ASP A 300 -11.31 -50.02 -19.63
CA ASP A 300 -12.70 -50.14 -20.05
C ASP A 300 -13.38 -48.83 -20.43
N PHE A 301 -12.68 -47.70 -20.27
CA PHE A 301 -13.19 -46.37 -20.60
C PHE A 301 -12.70 -45.94 -22.00
N PRO A 302 -13.51 -45.24 -22.81
CA PRO A 302 -13.04 -44.66 -24.07
C PRO A 302 -11.87 -43.68 -23.91
N SER A 303 -11.04 -43.47 -24.93
CA SER A 303 -10.03 -42.40 -24.92
C SER A 303 -10.73 -41.05 -24.74
N GLY A 304 -10.21 -40.23 -23.84
CA GLY A 304 -10.86 -38.99 -23.49
C GLY A 304 -10.35 -38.34 -22.19
N ILE A 305 -11.09 -37.32 -21.72
CA ILE A 305 -10.79 -36.60 -20.49
C ILE A 305 -11.77 -37.05 -19.41
N TYR A 306 -11.25 -37.34 -18.24
CA TYR A 306 -11.99 -37.72 -17.04
C TYR A 306 -11.64 -36.82 -15.88
N MET A 307 -12.60 -36.63 -14.96
CA MET A 307 -12.39 -35.92 -13.70
C MET A 307 -12.37 -36.93 -12.57
N LEU A 308 -11.30 -36.92 -11.79
CA LEU A 308 -11.19 -37.67 -10.56
C LEU A 308 -11.50 -36.78 -9.38
N LYS A 309 -12.42 -37.19 -8.54
CA LYS A 309 -12.65 -36.62 -7.22
C LYS A 309 -12.00 -37.55 -6.20
N VAL A 310 -10.95 -37.06 -5.54
CA VAL A 310 -10.17 -37.83 -4.58
C VAL A 310 -10.40 -37.29 -3.19
N ALA A 311 -10.99 -38.12 -2.32
CA ALA A 311 -11.25 -37.78 -0.92
C ALA A 311 -10.27 -38.53 0.00
N TYR A 312 -9.63 -37.79 0.92
CA TYR A 312 -8.70 -38.33 1.92
C TYR A 312 -8.70 -37.49 3.18
N GLY A 313 -8.97 -38.09 4.34
CA GLY A 313 -9.23 -37.36 5.57
C GLY A 313 -10.43 -36.42 5.41
N GLU A 314 -10.21 -35.13 5.68
CA GLU A 314 -11.22 -34.05 5.48
C GLU A 314 -11.06 -33.31 4.14
N HIS A 315 -10.12 -33.78 3.27
CA HIS A 315 -9.78 -33.16 1.99
C HIS A 315 -10.47 -33.81 0.81
N ILE A 316 -10.82 -32.99 -0.18
CA ILE A 316 -11.36 -33.44 -1.47
C ILE A 316 -10.68 -32.66 -2.58
N ASP A 317 -9.95 -33.37 -3.46
CA ASP A 317 -9.29 -32.78 -4.62
C ASP A 317 -9.94 -33.26 -5.92
N LEU A 318 -9.91 -32.39 -6.94
CA LEU A 318 -10.37 -32.67 -8.29
C LEU A 318 -9.18 -32.66 -9.25
N VAL A 319 -8.93 -33.81 -9.89
CA VAL A 319 -7.81 -34.01 -10.82
C VAL A 319 -8.33 -34.37 -12.21
N LYS A 320 -7.86 -33.67 -13.23
CA LYS A 320 -8.09 -34.01 -14.63
C LYS A 320 -7.15 -35.14 -15.04
N VAL A 321 -7.68 -36.19 -15.63
CA VAL A 321 -6.92 -37.32 -16.22
C VAL A 321 -7.24 -37.44 -17.70
N ILE A 322 -6.20 -37.70 -18.49
CA ILE A 322 -6.30 -37.93 -19.95
C ILE A 322 -6.02 -39.41 -20.21
N ARG A 323 -6.98 -40.10 -20.81
CA ARG A 323 -6.79 -41.45 -21.35
C ARG A 323 -6.55 -41.35 -22.85
N GLU A 324 -5.39 -41.87 -23.30
CA GLU A 324 -5.00 -41.99 -24.71
C GLU A 324 -5.57 -43.27 -25.39
#